data_0e8a5da4cecc79c7b84162e220653e6d
#
_entry.id   0e8a5da4cecc79c7b84162e220653e6d
#
_cell.length_a   1.000
_cell.length_b   1.000
_cell.length_c   1.000
_cell.angle_alpha   90.00
_cell.angle_beta   90.00
_cell.angle_gamma   90.00
#
_symmetry.space_group_name_H-M   'P 1'
#
loop_
_entity.id
_entity.type
_entity.pdbx_description
1 polymer ?
#
loop_
_entity_poly.entity_id
_entity_poly.type
_entity_poly.pdbx_seq_one_letter_code
_entity_poly.pdbx_strand_id
1 'polypeptide(L)'
;PRSTPKPSSAASDVYKRQEYKALQKEMNRLLSDVSRETPNIDAEKEILEQYERKHSATMHDCAEVHKEHDNLKVVGTLLRDSGIKSKIIGKFVPIINKSINKYLQKMDTFFNFTLDDEFNEVIKSRYRDDFSYASFSEGEKQKIDLSLLFTWRDIAKLKNSAATNLLILDEVFDSSLDDQATDELLKILRGLGDNVNLFVISHKGELLLDKFEKTLRFSKANDFSKLAAS
;
A
#
# COMPACT_ATOMS: atom_id res chain seq x y z
N PRO A 1 -34.50 -57.74 -96.22
CA PRO A 1 -34.25 -57.01 -95.00
C PRO A 1 -35.30 -57.38 -93.99
N ARG A 2 -34.88 -58.10 -92.96
CA ARG A 2 -35.80 -58.53 -91.85
C ARG A 2 -36.04 -57.31 -90.97
N SER A 3 -37.25 -56.86 -90.88
CA SER A 3 -37.69 -55.83 -89.95
C SER A 3 -37.63 -56.41 -88.52
N THR A 4 -36.90 -55.77 -87.64
CA THR A 4 -36.93 -56.06 -86.23
C THR A 4 -38.32 -55.78 -85.67
N PRO A 5 -38.96 -56.75 -84.95
CA PRO A 5 -40.32 -56.54 -84.38
C PRO A 5 -40.30 -55.39 -83.38
N LYS A 6 -41.20 -54.46 -83.55
CA LYS A 6 -41.47 -53.41 -82.54
C LYS A 6 -41.87 -54.11 -81.24
N PRO A 7 -41.32 -53.74 -80.08
CA PRO A 7 -41.77 -54.30 -78.82
C PRO A 7 -43.23 -53.94 -78.62
N SER A 8 -44.06 -54.97 -78.17
CA SER A 8 -45.47 -54.79 -77.93
C SER A 8 -45.71 -53.72 -76.87
N SER A 9 -46.77 -52.95 -76.96
CA SER A 9 -47.05 -51.86 -76.00
C SER A 9 -47.07 -52.38 -74.55
N ALA A 10 -47.49 -53.62 -74.37
CA ALA A 10 -47.49 -54.29 -73.06
C ALA A 10 -46.11 -54.52 -72.47
N ALA A 11 -45.07 -54.80 -73.32
CA ALA A 11 -43.70 -54.91 -72.86
C ALA A 11 -43.07 -53.55 -72.45
N SER A 12 -43.47 -52.49 -73.19
CA SER A 12 -43.10 -51.11 -72.83
C SER A 12 -43.72 -50.64 -71.52
N ASP A 13 -44.94 -51.00 -71.26
CA ASP A 13 -45.70 -50.66 -70.05
C ASP A 13 -45.17 -51.42 -68.83
N VAL A 14 -44.70 -52.64 -68.98
CA VAL A 14 -44.05 -53.43 -67.90
C VAL A 14 -42.66 -52.78 -67.57
N TYR A 15 -41.94 -52.42 -68.59
CA TYR A 15 -40.59 -51.78 -68.37
C TYR A 15 -40.76 -50.43 -67.66
N LYS A 16 -41.71 -49.60 -68.09
CA LYS A 16 -41.97 -48.33 -67.43
C LYS A 16 -42.47 -48.48 -65.99
N ARG A 17 -43.25 -49.53 -65.69
CA ARG A 17 -43.66 -49.86 -64.31
C ARG A 17 -42.48 -50.33 -63.45
N GLN A 18 -41.54 -51.07 -64.00
CA GLN A 18 -40.33 -51.47 -63.29
C GLN A 18 -39.40 -50.28 -63.01
N GLU A 19 -39.20 -49.43 -63.99
CA GLU A 19 -38.45 -48.20 -63.84
C GLU A 19 -39.10 -47.26 -62.81
N TYR A 20 -40.38 -47.06 -62.86
CA TYR A 20 -41.10 -46.29 -61.86
C TYR A 20 -40.96 -46.87 -60.43
N LYS A 21 -41.09 -48.16 -60.25
CA LYS A 21 -40.82 -48.81 -58.96
C LYS A 21 -39.41 -48.69 -58.49
N ALA A 22 -38.43 -48.73 -59.39
CA ALA A 22 -37.02 -48.52 -59.04
C ALA A 22 -36.76 -47.08 -58.61
N LEU A 23 -37.27 -46.10 -59.35
CA LEU A 23 -37.19 -44.67 -58.99
C LEU A 23 -37.92 -44.36 -57.66
N GLN A 24 -39.10 -44.94 -57.44
CA GLN A 24 -39.79 -44.78 -56.18
C GLN A 24 -39.05 -45.35 -54.98
N LYS A 25 -38.38 -46.52 -55.16
CA LYS A 25 -37.56 -47.14 -54.14
C LYS A 25 -36.33 -46.29 -53.85
N GLU A 26 -35.69 -45.70 -54.88
CA GLU A 26 -34.55 -44.80 -54.74
C GLU A 26 -34.97 -43.50 -54.08
N MET A 27 -36.10 -42.91 -54.47
CA MET A 27 -36.65 -41.71 -53.81
C MET A 27 -36.92 -41.94 -52.32
N ASN A 28 -37.56 -43.08 -51.96
CA ASN A 28 -37.80 -43.41 -50.56
C ASN A 28 -36.54 -43.65 -49.79
N ARG A 29 -35.50 -44.22 -50.42
CA ARG A 29 -34.17 -44.36 -49.80
C ARG A 29 -33.54 -42.99 -49.52
N LEU A 30 -33.47 -42.13 -50.52
CA LEU A 30 -32.99 -40.76 -50.37
C LEU A 30 -33.73 -39.95 -49.30
N LEU A 31 -35.06 -40.07 -49.24
CA LEU A 31 -35.87 -39.47 -48.19
C LEU A 31 -35.53 -40.00 -46.81
N SER A 32 -35.29 -41.33 -46.70
CA SER A 32 -34.87 -41.90 -45.42
C SER A 32 -33.46 -41.47 -45.00
N ASP A 33 -32.57 -41.38 -45.97
CA ASP A 33 -31.17 -40.91 -45.72
C ASP A 33 -31.16 -39.41 -45.34
N VAL A 34 -31.93 -38.58 -46.04
CA VAL A 34 -32.14 -37.14 -45.65
C VAL A 34 -32.75 -37.03 -44.25
N SER A 35 -33.72 -37.86 -43.91
CA SER A 35 -34.32 -37.83 -42.54
C SER A 35 -33.37 -38.35 -41.46
N ARG A 36 -32.38 -39.18 -41.81
CA ARG A 36 -31.35 -39.63 -40.86
C ARG A 36 -30.21 -38.65 -40.69
N GLU A 37 -29.87 -37.94 -41.78
CA GLU A 37 -28.78 -36.97 -41.81
C GLU A 37 -29.23 -35.56 -41.46
N THR A 38 -30.54 -35.23 -41.50
CA THR A 38 -31.01 -33.95 -40.96
C THR A 38 -30.86 -33.97 -39.44
N PRO A 39 -29.88 -33.27 -38.88
CA PRO A 39 -29.80 -33.12 -37.44
C PRO A 39 -31.13 -32.59 -36.93
N ASN A 40 -31.49 -32.98 -35.71
CA ASN A 40 -32.66 -32.42 -35.05
C ASN A 40 -32.38 -30.94 -34.75
N ILE A 41 -32.57 -30.10 -35.77
CA ILE A 41 -32.23 -28.68 -35.77
C ILE A 41 -32.88 -27.96 -34.59
N ASP A 42 -34.07 -28.40 -34.18
CA ASP A 42 -34.76 -27.80 -33.04
C ASP A 42 -34.11 -28.13 -31.71
N ALA A 43 -33.64 -29.36 -31.52
CA ALA A 43 -32.87 -29.74 -30.33
C ALA A 43 -31.50 -29.04 -30.27
N GLU A 44 -30.84 -28.92 -31.40
CA GLU A 44 -29.56 -28.18 -31.46
C GLU A 44 -29.71 -26.67 -31.20
N LYS A 45 -30.83 -26.08 -31.70
CA LYS A 45 -31.16 -24.68 -31.39
C LYS A 45 -31.42 -24.50 -29.88
N GLU A 46 -32.16 -25.41 -29.26
CA GLU A 46 -32.38 -25.34 -27.81
C GLU A 46 -31.11 -25.45 -27.00
N ILE A 47 -30.19 -26.33 -27.40
CA ILE A 47 -28.86 -26.45 -26.79
C ILE A 47 -28.08 -25.19 -27.01
N LEU A 48 -28.07 -24.60 -28.20
CA LEU A 48 -27.40 -23.33 -28.50
C LEU A 48 -27.91 -22.21 -27.62
N GLU A 49 -29.25 -22.05 -27.52
CA GLU A 49 -29.85 -21.04 -26.65
C GLU A 49 -29.43 -21.22 -25.17
N GLN A 50 -29.33 -22.47 -24.69
CA GLN A 50 -28.87 -22.74 -23.34
C GLN A 50 -27.41 -22.30 -23.15
N TYR A 51 -26.53 -22.59 -24.12
CA TYR A 51 -25.13 -22.14 -24.07
C TYR A 51 -25.01 -20.63 -24.16
N GLU A 52 -25.80 -19.96 -25.00
CA GLU A 52 -25.83 -18.50 -25.10
C GLU A 52 -26.27 -17.86 -23.78
N ARG A 53 -27.28 -18.38 -23.13
CA ARG A 53 -27.73 -17.91 -21.81
C ARG A 53 -26.65 -18.11 -20.76
N LYS A 54 -26.00 -19.29 -20.71
CA LYS A 54 -24.89 -19.56 -19.80
C LYS A 54 -23.70 -18.64 -20.08
N HIS A 55 -23.36 -18.47 -21.34
CA HIS A 55 -22.26 -17.57 -21.74
C HIS A 55 -22.58 -16.13 -21.29
N SER A 56 -23.78 -15.65 -21.56
CA SER A 56 -24.16 -14.28 -21.14
C SER A 56 -24.13 -14.12 -19.62
N ALA A 57 -24.65 -15.09 -18.85
CA ALA A 57 -24.56 -15.05 -17.40
C ALA A 57 -23.11 -15.05 -16.90
N THR A 58 -22.27 -15.96 -17.42
CA THR A 58 -20.85 -16.04 -17.05
C THR A 58 -20.09 -14.77 -17.40
N MET A 59 -20.38 -14.14 -18.55
CA MET A 59 -19.78 -12.86 -18.93
C MET A 59 -20.19 -11.74 -17.98
N HIS A 60 -21.44 -11.72 -17.53
CA HIS A 60 -21.92 -10.76 -16.55
C HIS A 60 -21.20 -10.95 -15.20
N ASP A 61 -21.15 -12.18 -14.68
CA ASP A 61 -20.47 -12.49 -13.43
C ASP A 61 -18.97 -12.15 -13.51
N CYS A 62 -18.34 -12.45 -14.65
CA CYS A 62 -16.95 -12.11 -14.89
C CYS A 62 -16.72 -10.59 -14.86
N ALA A 63 -17.62 -9.81 -15.46
CA ALA A 63 -17.53 -8.35 -15.45
C ALA A 63 -17.69 -7.78 -14.02
N GLU A 64 -18.58 -8.34 -13.21
CA GLU A 64 -18.73 -7.93 -11.81
C GLU A 64 -17.49 -8.24 -10.97
N VAL A 65 -16.95 -9.47 -11.11
CA VAL A 65 -15.71 -9.87 -10.42
C VAL A 65 -14.52 -9.01 -10.84
N HIS A 66 -14.40 -8.68 -12.11
CA HIS A 66 -13.37 -7.77 -12.59
C HIS A 66 -13.50 -6.38 -11.97
N LYS A 67 -14.71 -5.85 -11.90
CA LYS A 67 -14.97 -4.54 -11.28
C LYS A 67 -14.62 -4.56 -9.78
N GLU A 68 -14.98 -5.61 -9.08
CA GLU A 68 -14.62 -5.77 -7.67
C GLU A 68 -13.11 -5.90 -7.48
N HIS A 69 -12.45 -6.71 -8.30
CA HIS A 69 -11.00 -6.85 -8.31
C HIS A 69 -10.29 -5.49 -8.53
N ASP A 70 -10.76 -4.70 -9.51
CA ASP A 70 -10.16 -3.39 -9.79
C ASP A 70 -10.39 -2.41 -8.64
N ASN A 71 -11.56 -2.42 -8.02
CA ASN A 71 -11.81 -1.66 -6.81
C ASN A 71 -10.89 -2.05 -5.66
N LEU A 72 -10.71 -3.35 -5.42
CA LEU A 72 -9.80 -3.86 -4.39
C LEU A 72 -8.34 -3.50 -4.68
N LYS A 73 -7.93 -3.51 -5.95
CA LYS A 73 -6.59 -3.09 -6.37
C LYS A 73 -6.36 -1.60 -6.08
N VAL A 74 -7.33 -0.75 -6.36
CA VAL A 74 -7.28 0.68 -6.02
C VAL A 74 -7.20 0.86 -4.50
N VAL A 75 -8.05 0.19 -3.74
CA VAL A 75 -8.03 0.22 -2.27
C VAL A 75 -6.67 -0.24 -1.75
N GLY A 76 -6.15 -1.36 -2.28
CA GLY A 76 -4.82 -1.86 -1.92
C GLY A 76 -3.71 -0.85 -2.18
N THR A 77 -3.78 -0.12 -3.29
CA THR A 77 -2.83 0.95 -3.61
C THR A 77 -2.97 2.14 -2.66
N LEU A 78 -4.19 2.53 -2.31
CA LEU A 78 -4.45 3.63 -1.38
C LEU A 78 -4.02 3.32 0.05
N LEU A 79 -4.09 2.05 0.47
CA LEU A 79 -3.71 1.62 1.82
C LEU A 79 -2.21 1.38 1.99
N ARG A 80 -1.43 1.35 0.91
CA ARG A 80 0.04 1.29 1.00
C ARG A 80 0.59 2.55 1.67
N ASP A 81 1.78 2.45 2.22
CA ASP A 81 2.44 3.59 2.89
C ASP A 81 2.65 4.77 1.94
N SER A 82 2.92 4.52 0.66
CA SER A 82 2.98 5.54 -0.41
C SER A 82 1.61 6.04 -0.90
N GLY A 83 0.48 5.55 -0.34
CA GLY A 83 -0.87 5.91 -0.77
C GLY A 83 -1.44 7.14 -0.07
N ILE A 84 -2.60 6.99 0.57
CA ILE A 84 -3.30 8.10 1.25
C ILE A 84 -2.46 8.66 2.41
N LYS A 85 -1.76 7.80 3.15
CA LYS A 85 -0.90 8.22 4.26
C LYS A 85 0.15 9.21 3.79
N SER A 86 0.93 8.86 2.76
CA SER A 86 1.96 9.73 2.18
C SER A 86 1.36 11.06 1.68
N LYS A 87 0.21 11.04 1.00
CA LYS A 87 -0.47 12.27 0.55
C LYS A 87 -0.94 13.17 1.69
N ILE A 88 -1.41 12.60 2.80
CA ILE A 88 -1.81 13.37 3.97
C ILE A 88 -0.59 13.96 4.64
N ILE A 89 0.44 13.16 4.82
CA ILE A 89 1.67 13.53 5.50
C ILE A 89 2.47 14.53 4.67
N GLY A 90 2.54 14.37 3.34
CA GLY A 90 3.20 15.29 2.42
C GLY A 90 2.74 16.75 2.56
N LYS A 91 1.49 16.97 2.97
CA LYS A 91 1.01 18.33 3.30
C LYS A 91 1.72 18.95 4.51
N PHE A 92 2.26 18.13 5.40
CA PHE A 92 2.96 18.59 6.61
C PHE A 92 4.48 18.60 6.43
N VAL A 93 5.02 17.92 5.43
CA VAL A 93 6.46 17.87 5.15
C VAL A 93 7.12 19.24 5.14
N PRO A 94 6.56 20.30 4.51
CA PRO A 94 7.17 21.63 4.58
C PRO A 94 7.23 22.20 6.00
N ILE A 95 6.20 21.95 6.81
CA ILE A 95 6.13 22.40 8.20
C ILE A 95 7.11 21.61 9.05
N ILE A 96 7.17 20.28 8.83
CA ILE A 96 8.12 19.36 9.47
C ILE A 96 9.54 19.84 9.21
N ASN A 97 9.92 20.02 7.94
CA ASN A 97 11.25 20.42 7.53
C ASN A 97 11.67 21.77 8.12
N LYS A 98 10.74 22.73 8.15
CA LYS A 98 10.97 24.03 8.79
C LYS A 98 11.22 23.89 10.29
N SER A 99 10.45 23.05 10.98
CA SER A 99 10.58 22.83 12.41
C SER A 99 11.85 22.08 12.77
N ILE A 100 12.19 21.01 12.03
CA ILE A 100 13.45 20.26 12.22
C ILE A 100 14.64 21.22 12.13
N ASN A 101 14.74 21.99 11.04
CA ASN A 101 15.88 22.88 10.83
C ASN A 101 15.93 24.01 11.86
N LYS A 102 14.80 24.47 12.39
CA LYS A 102 14.75 25.41 13.50
C LYS A 102 15.39 24.83 14.78
N TYR A 103 15.12 23.57 15.09
CA TYR A 103 15.73 22.91 16.24
C TYR A 103 17.21 22.60 16.01
N LEU A 104 17.57 22.14 14.81
CA LEU A 104 18.98 21.92 14.44
C LEU A 104 19.79 23.22 14.58
N GLN A 105 19.28 24.35 14.10
CA GLN A 105 19.93 25.63 14.26
C GLN A 105 20.10 26.03 15.74
N LYS A 106 19.11 25.73 16.58
CA LYS A 106 19.22 25.97 18.03
C LYS A 106 20.28 25.10 18.70
N MET A 107 20.62 23.94 18.12
CA MET A 107 21.68 23.03 18.57
C MET A 107 23.00 23.28 17.86
N ASP A 108 23.16 24.45 17.22
CA ASP A 108 24.38 24.87 16.53
C ASP A 108 24.88 23.84 15.50
N THR A 109 23.98 23.40 14.62
CA THR A 109 24.34 22.52 13.51
C THR A 109 24.51 23.30 12.22
N PHE A 110 25.45 22.85 11.36
CA PHE A 110 25.78 23.51 10.10
C PHE A 110 25.21 22.83 8.85
N PHE A 111 24.32 21.89 9.02
CA PHE A 111 23.67 21.16 7.93
C PHE A 111 22.15 21.38 7.97
N ASN A 112 21.52 21.20 6.80
CA ASN A 112 20.07 21.18 6.65
C ASN A 112 19.60 19.74 6.47
N PHE A 113 18.61 19.37 7.25
CA PHE A 113 17.96 18.08 7.17
C PHE A 113 16.55 18.28 6.62
N THR A 114 16.20 17.55 5.57
CA THR A 114 14.85 17.58 4.99
C THR A 114 14.34 16.16 4.75
N LEU A 115 13.04 16.00 4.88
CA LEU A 115 12.32 14.79 4.51
C LEU A 115 11.57 15.06 3.22
N ASP A 116 11.51 14.07 2.35
CA ASP A 116 10.63 14.07 1.18
C ASP A 116 9.22 13.55 1.53
N ASP A 117 8.34 13.46 0.54
CA ASP A 117 6.96 13.00 0.72
C ASP A 117 6.87 11.50 1.10
N GLU A 118 7.94 10.75 0.92
CA GLU A 118 8.07 9.33 1.29
C GLU A 118 8.84 9.13 2.61
N PHE A 119 9.22 10.24 3.30
CA PHE A 119 10.06 10.27 4.49
C PHE A 119 11.51 9.81 4.27
N ASN A 120 11.99 9.82 3.04
CA ASN A 120 13.41 9.67 2.83
C ASN A 120 14.13 10.94 3.27
N GLU A 121 15.27 10.75 3.89
CA GLU A 121 16.12 11.84 4.34
C GLU A 121 16.93 12.46 3.19
N VAL A 122 16.93 13.76 3.12
CA VAL A 122 17.82 14.52 2.23
C VAL A 122 18.61 15.51 3.08
N ILE A 123 19.91 15.27 3.18
CA ILE A 123 20.79 16.07 4.01
C ILE A 123 21.73 16.86 3.12
N LYS A 124 21.75 18.19 3.30
CA LYS A 124 22.61 19.11 2.57
C LYS A 124 23.55 19.82 3.54
N SER A 125 24.83 19.68 3.31
CA SER A 125 25.86 20.43 3.99
C SER A 125 26.43 21.50 3.06
N ARG A 126 27.08 22.54 3.62
CA ARG A 126 27.69 23.64 2.84
C ARG A 126 28.74 23.18 1.83
N TYR A 127 29.32 22.01 2.02
CA TYR A 127 30.46 21.53 1.24
C TYR A 127 30.28 20.12 0.64
N ARG A 128 29.16 19.44 0.86
CA ARG A 128 28.89 18.07 0.39
C ARG A 128 27.41 17.90 0.14
N ASP A 129 27.05 17.48 -1.07
CA ASP A 129 25.66 17.30 -1.50
C ASP A 129 25.11 15.91 -1.21
N ASP A 130 25.98 14.91 -0.94
CA ASP A 130 25.60 13.53 -0.67
C ASP A 130 26.01 13.12 0.75
N PHE A 131 25.15 13.44 1.70
CA PHE A 131 25.30 13.02 3.08
C PHE A 131 24.13 12.11 3.46
N SER A 132 24.43 10.93 4.01
CA SER A 132 23.43 10.08 4.63
C SER A 132 23.50 10.18 6.15
N TYR A 133 22.41 9.88 6.84
CA TYR A 133 22.36 9.83 8.31
C TYR A 133 23.47 8.96 8.90
N ALA A 134 23.84 7.86 8.23
CA ALA A 134 24.90 6.97 8.66
C ALA A 134 26.30 7.64 8.71
N SER A 135 26.49 8.73 7.99
CA SER A 135 27.79 9.44 7.90
C SER A 135 28.05 10.41 9.05
N PHE A 136 27.05 10.66 9.91
CA PHE A 136 27.19 11.56 11.04
C PHE A 136 27.84 10.90 12.25
N SER A 137 28.50 11.72 13.07
CA SER A 137 28.93 11.32 14.39
C SER A 137 27.73 11.03 15.30
N GLU A 138 27.92 10.24 16.35
CA GLU A 138 26.83 9.90 17.27
C GLU A 138 26.22 11.14 17.93
N GLY A 139 27.00 12.17 18.22
CA GLY A 139 26.50 13.43 18.74
C GLY A 139 25.62 14.20 17.75
N GLU A 140 25.99 14.21 16.46
CA GLU A 140 25.19 14.83 15.40
C GLU A 140 23.89 14.05 15.15
N LYS A 141 23.95 12.72 15.13
CA LYS A 141 22.76 11.86 15.06
C LYS A 141 21.79 12.15 16.19
N GLN A 142 22.31 12.28 17.41
CA GLN A 142 21.49 12.62 18.56
C GLN A 142 20.84 14.00 18.44
N LYS A 143 21.54 15.00 17.90
CA LYS A 143 20.95 16.32 17.60
C LYS A 143 19.83 16.23 16.58
N ILE A 144 19.97 15.38 15.54
CA ILE A 144 18.92 15.12 14.55
C ILE A 144 17.72 14.47 15.23
N ASP A 145 17.91 13.41 16.01
CA ASP A 145 16.87 12.66 16.69
C ASP A 145 16.07 13.53 17.66
N LEU A 146 16.75 14.37 18.44
CA LEU A 146 16.10 15.34 19.32
C LEU A 146 15.33 16.42 18.53
N SER A 147 15.86 16.88 17.41
CA SER A 147 15.17 17.83 16.54
C SER A 147 13.89 17.23 15.96
N LEU A 148 13.93 15.96 15.56
CA LEU A 148 12.76 15.20 15.14
C LEU A 148 11.74 15.05 16.27
N LEU A 149 12.17 14.67 17.47
CA LEU A 149 11.32 14.52 18.65
C LEU A 149 10.54 15.82 18.94
N PHE A 150 11.25 16.95 19.02
CA PHE A 150 10.61 18.24 19.29
C PHE A 150 9.70 18.69 18.16
N THR A 151 10.08 18.40 16.91
CA THR A 151 9.25 18.68 15.73
C THR A 151 7.94 17.90 15.79
N TRP A 152 7.99 16.61 16.07
CA TRP A 152 6.78 15.79 16.21
C TRP A 152 5.90 16.26 17.35
N ARG A 153 6.50 16.71 18.45
CA ARG A 153 5.75 17.31 19.55
C ARG A 153 5.04 18.59 19.15
N ASP A 154 5.72 19.47 18.39
CA ASP A 154 5.12 20.72 17.89
C ASP A 154 3.95 20.44 16.94
N ILE A 155 4.09 19.47 16.05
CA ILE A 155 3.03 19.06 15.12
C ILE A 155 1.84 18.45 15.86
N ALA A 156 2.10 17.60 16.85
CA ALA A 156 1.05 17.02 17.68
C ALA A 156 0.25 18.12 18.41
N LYS A 157 0.91 19.17 18.91
CA LYS A 157 0.25 20.35 19.50
C LYS A 157 -0.60 21.11 18.48
N LEU A 158 -0.09 21.33 17.26
CA LEU A 158 -0.83 22.00 16.19
C LEU A 158 -2.09 21.25 15.77
N LYS A 159 -2.04 19.93 15.84
CA LYS A 159 -3.17 19.07 15.45
C LYS A 159 -4.17 18.80 16.57
N ASN A 160 -3.89 19.21 17.79
CA ASN A 160 -4.69 18.89 18.99
C ASN A 160 -4.91 17.38 19.21
N SER A 161 -4.09 16.54 18.57
CA SER A 161 -4.35 15.10 18.55
C SER A 161 -3.72 14.33 19.71
N ALA A 162 -2.64 14.83 20.32
CA ALA A 162 -1.96 14.18 21.45
C ALA A 162 -1.01 15.17 22.16
N ALA A 163 -1.47 16.38 22.47
CA ALA A 163 -0.66 17.35 23.22
C ALA A 163 -0.57 16.94 24.68
N THR A 164 0.40 16.08 25.00
CA THR A 164 0.70 15.76 26.39
C THR A 164 1.49 16.91 27.02
N ASN A 165 1.17 17.23 28.27
CA ASN A 165 1.95 18.15 29.09
C ASN A 165 3.12 17.45 29.82
N LEU A 166 3.47 16.24 29.42
CA LEU A 166 4.53 15.44 30.00
C LEU A 166 5.61 15.17 28.96
N LEU A 167 6.87 15.35 29.34
CA LEU A 167 8.06 14.95 28.60
C LEU A 167 9.04 14.24 29.55
N ILE A 168 9.39 13.02 29.22
CA ILE A 168 10.37 12.24 29.97
C ILE A 168 11.55 12.00 29.02
N LEU A 169 12.73 12.41 29.45
CA LEU A 169 14.00 12.22 28.74
C LEU A 169 14.84 11.25 29.60
N ASP A 170 15.00 10.03 29.09
CA ASP A 170 15.75 8.98 29.79
C ASP A 170 17.13 8.82 29.16
N GLU A 171 18.18 9.00 29.96
CA GLU A 171 19.61 8.90 29.58
C GLU A 171 20.05 9.76 28.38
N VAL A 172 19.24 10.73 27.97
CA VAL A 172 19.53 11.58 26.81
C VAL A 172 20.81 12.39 27.02
N PHE A 173 21.09 12.82 28.24
CA PHE A 173 22.28 13.57 28.60
C PHE A 173 23.50 12.68 28.88
N ASP A 174 23.32 11.37 28.98
CA ASP A 174 24.37 10.40 29.30
C ASP A 174 25.12 9.91 28.06
N SER A 175 24.57 10.17 26.89
CA SER A 175 25.08 9.76 25.59
C SER A 175 26.13 10.75 25.02
N SER A 176 26.23 10.85 23.72
CA SER A 176 27.32 11.51 22.98
C SER A 176 27.22 13.03 22.89
N LEU A 177 26.37 13.69 23.71
CA LEU A 177 26.29 15.15 23.72
C LEU A 177 27.56 15.73 24.42
N ASP A 178 28.15 16.69 23.74
CA ASP A 178 29.20 17.53 24.37
C ASP A 178 28.58 18.59 25.29
N ASP A 179 29.39 19.30 26.04
CA ASP A 179 28.92 20.30 26.98
C ASP A 179 28.14 21.42 26.30
N GLN A 180 28.55 21.82 25.09
CA GLN A 180 27.86 22.85 24.32
C GLN A 180 26.47 22.36 23.87
N ALA A 181 26.35 21.15 23.31
CA ALA A 181 25.08 20.58 22.92
C ALA A 181 24.17 20.35 24.12
N THR A 182 24.73 20.00 25.27
CA THR A 182 23.97 19.88 26.54
C THR A 182 23.36 21.22 26.93
N ASP A 183 24.10 22.32 26.89
CA ASP A 183 23.58 23.65 27.22
C ASP A 183 22.56 24.14 26.21
N GLU A 184 22.73 23.86 24.91
CA GLU A 184 21.74 24.18 23.87
C GLU A 184 20.43 23.38 24.05
N LEU A 185 20.53 22.08 24.37
CA LEU A 185 19.37 21.25 24.70
C LEU A 185 18.63 21.80 25.92
N LEU A 186 19.34 22.17 26.98
CA LEU A 186 18.74 22.79 28.18
C LEU A 186 18.00 24.10 27.84
N LYS A 187 18.54 24.92 26.95
CA LYS A 187 17.85 26.13 26.46
C LYS A 187 16.55 25.79 25.74
N ILE A 188 16.56 24.74 24.89
CA ILE A 188 15.35 24.26 24.20
C ILE A 188 14.32 23.77 25.21
N LEU A 189 14.74 22.98 26.21
CA LEU A 189 13.84 22.44 27.24
C LEU A 189 13.18 23.54 28.07
N ARG A 190 13.94 24.55 28.49
CA ARG A 190 13.40 25.75 29.18
C ARG A 190 12.43 26.52 28.30
N GLY A 191 12.62 26.50 26.98
CA GLY A 191 11.71 27.15 26.02
C GLY A 191 10.42 26.38 25.74
N LEU A 192 10.19 25.18 26.32
CA LEU A 192 8.95 24.43 26.14
C LEU A 192 7.72 25.05 26.85
N GLY A 193 7.97 25.95 27.80
CA GLY A 193 6.95 26.68 28.56
C GLY A 193 6.53 25.99 29.85
N ASP A 194 5.92 26.77 30.74
CA ASP A 194 5.59 26.37 32.13
C ASP A 194 4.52 25.28 32.24
N ASN A 195 3.81 25.04 31.14
CA ASN A 195 2.75 24.00 31.10
C ASN A 195 3.26 22.59 30.81
N VAL A 196 4.58 22.38 30.74
CA VAL A 196 5.19 21.09 30.42
C VAL A 196 5.89 20.53 31.65
N ASN A 197 5.42 19.40 32.14
CA ASN A 197 6.11 18.63 33.17
C ASN A 197 7.28 17.89 32.53
N LEU A 198 8.51 18.32 32.82
CA LEU A 198 9.73 17.76 32.28
C LEU A 198 10.40 16.88 33.33
N PHE A 199 10.66 15.61 32.99
CA PHE A 199 11.44 14.69 33.78
C PHE A 199 12.70 14.29 32.99
N VAL A 200 13.83 14.45 33.62
CA VAL A 200 15.13 14.04 33.06
C VAL A 200 15.74 12.98 33.97
N ILE A 201 16.05 11.84 33.41
CA ILE A 201 16.72 10.73 34.08
C ILE A 201 18.15 10.68 33.52
N SER A 202 19.15 10.71 34.40
CA SER A 202 20.55 10.72 34.00
C SER A 202 21.46 10.15 35.10
N HIS A 203 22.51 9.47 34.68
CA HIS A 203 23.60 9.03 35.55
C HIS A 203 24.66 10.13 35.76
N LYS A 204 24.69 11.15 34.89
CA LYS A 204 25.61 12.29 34.97
C LYS A 204 25.07 13.42 35.84
N GLY A 205 24.64 13.07 37.05
CA GLY A 205 23.98 14.01 37.98
C GLY A 205 24.79 15.29 38.24
N GLU A 206 26.10 15.23 38.20
CA GLU A 206 26.99 16.39 38.44
C GLU A 206 26.87 17.46 37.34
N LEU A 207 26.70 17.07 36.07
CA LEU A 207 26.50 17.99 34.95
C LEU A 207 25.15 18.71 34.99
N LEU A 208 24.18 18.11 35.65
CA LEU A 208 22.78 18.56 35.70
C LEU A 208 22.41 19.19 37.04
N LEU A 209 23.36 19.23 38.00
CA LEU A 209 23.21 19.95 39.28
C LEU A 209 22.85 21.41 39.00
N ASP A 210 21.86 21.92 39.72
CA ASP A 210 21.38 23.32 39.60
C ASP A 210 20.78 23.71 38.23
N LYS A 211 20.62 22.78 37.30
CA LYS A 211 19.98 23.04 36.00
C LYS A 211 18.47 22.89 36.04
N PHE A 212 17.92 22.19 37.03
CA PHE A 212 16.50 21.88 37.23
C PHE A 212 16.01 22.35 38.61
N GLU A 213 14.72 22.66 38.71
CA GLU A 213 14.10 23.15 39.96
C GLU A 213 14.12 22.12 41.09
N LYS A 214 14.02 20.84 40.75
CA LYS A 214 14.02 19.73 41.70
C LYS A 214 14.90 18.61 41.21
N THR A 215 15.72 18.08 42.09
CA THR A 215 16.56 16.92 41.84
C THR A 215 16.21 15.83 42.82
N LEU A 216 15.91 14.63 42.31
CA LEU A 216 15.68 13.42 43.07
C LEU A 216 16.88 12.48 42.90
N ARG A 217 17.62 12.21 43.94
CA ARG A 217 18.77 11.31 43.88
C ARG A 217 18.40 9.95 44.45
N PHE A 218 18.61 8.91 43.64
CA PHE A 218 18.45 7.54 44.05
C PHE A 218 19.81 6.90 44.30
N SER A 219 19.93 6.16 45.42
CA SER A 219 21.11 5.36 45.72
C SER A 219 20.71 3.90 45.90
N LYS A 220 21.60 2.98 45.48
CA LYS A 220 21.42 1.54 45.63
C LYS A 220 22.23 1.07 46.85
N ALA A 221 21.57 0.50 47.85
CA ALA A 221 22.19 -0.09 49.00
C ALA A 221 21.59 -1.50 49.27
N ASN A 222 22.43 -2.52 49.30
CA ASN A 222 22.01 -3.91 49.51
C ASN A 222 20.91 -4.37 48.55
N ASP A 223 21.12 -4.10 47.25
CA ASP A 223 20.19 -4.38 46.12
C ASP A 223 18.84 -3.67 46.16
N PHE A 224 18.63 -2.75 47.09
CA PHE A 224 17.45 -1.89 47.13
C PHE A 224 17.76 -0.46 46.74
N SER A 225 16.92 0.11 45.86
CA SER A 225 17.00 1.53 45.50
C SER A 225 16.29 2.36 46.59
N LYS A 226 16.96 3.37 47.12
CA LYS A 226 16.40 4.31 48.09
C LYS A 226 16.53 5.73 47.56
N LEU A 227 15.51 6.55 47.83
CA LEU A 227 15.59 7.97 47.64
C LEU A 227 16.58 8.55 48.65
N ALA A 228 17.62 9.19 48.19
CA ALA A 228 18.54 9.90 49.08
C ALA A 228 17.81 11.14 49.63
N ALA A 229 17.87 11.34 50.96
CA ALA A 229 17.41 12.59 51.53
C ALA A 229 18.25 13.74 50.97
N SER A 230 17.58 14.78 50.48
CA SER A 230 18.18 16.05 50.06
C SER A 230 18.71 16.83 51.22
#